data_8114130c8b3ffceaaad75f56612fa991
#
_entry.id   8114130c8b3ffceaaad75f56612fa991
#
_cell.length_a   1.000
_cell.length_b   1.000
_cell.length_c   1.000
_cell.angle_alpha   90.00
_cell.angle_beta   90.00
_cell.angle_gamma   90.00
#
_symmetry.space_group_name_H-M   'P 1'
#
loop_
_entity.id
_entity.type
_entity.pdbx_description
1 polymer ?
#
loop_
_entity_poly.entity_id
_entity_poly.type
_entity_poly.pdbx_seq_one_letter_code
_entity_poly.pdbx_strand_id
1 'polypeptide(L)'
;MTGRHQHKSPLGAAVTNRVPLNGRVVTIHVLSADHRYAPLDDIARLSGATDLGPTLMRSLAQVRGVMVLRTCNRVTIYIDAPASADPHALKDAVERELAQASHTPREDVQLRHLWGHDGLVDLFATASGLESMVIGEREIAGQMRRAARTAWEDGTLSCDLGRAAERASATSRRVATETGLAGAGRSVVAVGLDMAAAHLGPWEDTRVLIVGTGAYAGATVSALHALGASDVSVYSTSGRAREFAQGRGIGWVSAADLPSALERSD
;
A
#
# COMPACT_ATOMS: atom_id res chain seq x y z
N MET A 1 16.51 26.90 -15.22
CA MET A 1 15.33 26.85 -16.13
C MET A 1 14.97 25.39 -16.30
N THR A 2 14.10 24.86 -15.44
CA THR A 2 13.66 23.46 -15.45
C THR A 2 12.16 23.47 -15.71
N GLY A 3 11.80 23.06 -16.94
CA GLY A 3 10.42 23.00 -17.42
C GLY A 3 9.63 21.91 -16.68
N ARG A 4 8.57 22.31 -16.00
CA ARG A 4 7.52 21.40 -15.49
C ARG A 4 6.74 20.83 -16.67
N HIS A 5 6.92 19.56 -16.98
CA HIS A 5 6.01 18.85 -17.88
C HIS A 5 4.67 18.61 -17.17
N GLN A 6 3.71 19.45 -17.45
CA GLN A 6 2.30 19.15 -17.20
C GLN A 6 1.85 18.10 -18.23
N HIS A 7 1.62 16.87 -17.77
CA HIS A 7 0.91 15.86 -18.56
C HIS A 7 -0.57 16.29 -18.68
N LYS A 8 -0.91 16.97 -19.77
CA LYS A 8 -2.30 17.14 -20.18
C LYS A 8 -2.77 15.83 -20.81
N SER A 9 -3.71 15.14 -20.19
CA SER A 9 -4.47 14.05 -20.82
C SER A 9 -5.25 14.58 -22.04
N PRO A 10 -5.12 13.95 -23.20
CA PRO A 10 -5.86 14.34 -24.40
C PRO A 10 -7.18 13.56 -24.51
N LEU A 11 -8.15 13.81 -23.67
CA LEU A 11 -9.53 13.36 -23.90
C LEU A 11 -10.49 14.43 -23.38
N GLY A 12 -10.70 15.45 -24.23
CA GLY A 12 -11.79 16.39 -24.09
C GLY A 12 -13.10 15.75 -24.57
N ALA A 13 -13.77 15.03 -23.69
CA ALA A 13 -15.20 14.81 -23.69
C ALA A 13 -15.60 14.81 -22.22
N ALA A 14 -16.63 15.55 -21.85
CA ALA A 14 -17.22 15.51 -20.52
C ALA A 14 -17.79 14.11 -20.28
N VAL A 15 -16.92 13.16 -19.96
CA VAL A 15 -17.31 11.88 -19.39
C VAL A 15 -17.93 12.24 -18.04
N THR A 16 -19.24 12.12 -17.96
CA THR A 16 -19.94 12.26 -16.69
C THR A 16 -19.29 11.30 -15.73
N ASN A 17 -18.63 11.81 -14.69
CA ASN A 17 -17.86 11.08 -13.65
C ASN A 17 -18.79 10.20 -12.79
N ARG A 18 -19.81 9.59 -13.41
CA ARG A 18 -20.90 8.88 -12.77
C ARG A 18 -20.96 7.44 -13.32
N VAL A 19 -20.67 6.48 -12.46
CA VAL A 19 -20.79 5.07 -12.82
C VAL A 19 -22.06 4.51 -12.16
N PRO A 20 -23.07 4.06 -12.92
CA PRO A 20 -24.26 3.45 -12.34
C PRO A 20 -23.94 2.04 -11.85
N LEU A 21 -24.06 1.82 -10.55
CA LEU A 21 -24.10 0.50 -9.94
C LEU A 21 -25.52 0.26 -9.42
N ASN A 22 -26.25 -0.71 -9.99
CA ASN A 22 -27.64 -1.04 -9.63
C ASN A 22 -28.62 0.15 -9.67
N GLY A 23 -28.53 1.00 -10.70
CA GLY A 23 -29.45 2.15 -10.88
C GLY A 23 -29.17 3.36 -9.95
N ARG A 24 -28.16 3.28 -9.07
CA ARG A 24 -27.70 4.40 -8.25
C ARG A 24 -26.39 4.93 -8.82
N VAL A 25 -26.23 6.23 -8.83
CA VAL A 25 -24.93 6.86 -9.18
C VAL A 25 -24.04 6.79 -7.95
N VAL A 26 -23.05 5.91 -8.00
CA VAL A 26 -22.01 5.79 -6.98
C VAL A 26 -20.81 6.62 -7.42
N THR A 27 -20.27 7.42 -6.52
CA THR A 27 -19.03 8.13 -6.76
C THR A 27 -18.00 7.65 -5.74
N ILE A 28 -17.02 6.89 -6.21
CA ILE A 28 -15.87 6.52 -5.41
C ILE A 28 -14.83 7.64 -5.54
N HIS A 29 -14.45 8.21 -4.42
CA HIS A 29 -13.33 9.13 -4.29
C HIS A 29 -12.11 8.37 -3.81
N VAL A 30 -10.96 8.67 -4.39
CA VAL A 30 -9.66 8.09 -4.03
C VAL A 30 -8.72 9.23 -3.68
N LEU A 31 -8.33 9.30 -2.42
CA LEU A 31 -7.36 10.28 -1.92
C LEU A 31 -6.10 9.52 -1.53
N SER A 32 -4.97 9.86 -2.13
CA SER A 32 -3.74 9.08 -1.94
C SER A 32 -2.49 9.95 -1.81
N ALA A 33 -1.62 9.56 -0.88
CA ALA A 33 -0.20 9.86 -0.89
C ALA A 33 0.54 8.57 -1.24
N ASP A 34 1.30 8.55 -2.32
CA ASP A 34 2.07 7.39 -2.75
C ASP A 34 3.47 7.81 -3.23
N HIS A 35 4.37 6.84 -3.33
CA HIS A 35 5.79 7.02 -3.66
C HIS A 35 6.08 7.80 -4.95
N ARG A 36 5.10 7.99 -5.84
CA ARG A 36 5.25 8.75 -7.08
C ARG A 36 5.12 10.25 -6.85
N TYR A 37 4.47 10.66 -5.76
CA TYR A 37 4.08 12.04 -5.51
C TYR A 37 4.51 12.55 -4.13
N ALA A 38 4.92 11.66 -3.22
CA ALA A 38 5.32 12.01 -1.86
C ALA A 38 6.58 11.24 -1.44
N PRO A 39 7.46 11.85 -0.63
CA PRO A 39 8.58 11.17 0.00
C PRO A 39 8.11 9.99 0.87
N LEU A 40 8.92 8.92 0.94
CA LEU A 40 8.57 7.73 1.73
C LEU A 40 8.45 8.04 3.24
N ASP A 41 9.25 8.97 3.76
CA ASP A 41 9.18 9.39 5.15
C ASP A 41 7.84 10.07 5.48
N ASP A 42 7.29 10.86 4.55
CA ASP A 42 5.98 11.48 4.69
C ASP A 42 4.88 10.42 4.69
N ILE A 43 4.96 9.47 3.75
CA ILE A 43 4.04 8.32 3.69
C ILE A 43 4.09 7.50 4.98
N ALA A 44 5.29 7.26 5.52
CA ALA A 44 5.47 6.54 6.77
C ALA A 44 4.78 7.26 7.95
N ARG A 45 4.93 8.60 8.05
CA ARG A 45 4.23 9.42 9.05
C ARG A 45 2.72 9.31 8.91
N LEU A 46 2.19 9.51 7.69
CA LEU A 46 0.75 9.42 7.41
C LEU A 46 0.18 8.02 7.67
N SER A 47 0.98 6.97 7.45
CA SER A 47 0.59 5.58 7.74
C SER A 47 0.38 5.31 9.23
N GLY A 48 0.93 6.14 10.11
CA GLY A 48 0.74 6.06 11.56
C GLY A 48 -0.65 6.46 12.03
N ALA A 49 -1.47 7.09 11.20
CA ALA A 49 -2.83 7.49 11.55
C ALA A 49 -3.68 6.25 11.88
N THR A 50 -4.13 6.14 13.14
CA THR A 50 -5.07 5.09 13.57
C THR A 50 -6.52 5.58 13.46
N ASP A 51 -7.49 4.67 13.44
CA ASP A 51 -8.93 4.96 13.49
C ASP A 51 -9.45 5.98 12.46
N LEU A 52 -8.70 6.19 11.36
CA LEU A 52 -9.04 7.19 10.34
C LEU A 52 -10.39 6.90 9.67
N GLY A 53 -10.70 5.64 9.36
CA GLY A 53 -11.99 5.25 8.78
C GLY A 53 -13.19 5.64 9.64
N PRO A 54 -13.27 5.15 10.90
CA PRO A 54 -14.32 5.56 11.83
C PRO A 54 -14.37 7.06 12.08
N THR A 55 -13.25 7.76 12.14
CA THR A 55 -13.20 9.21 12.33
C THR A 55 -13.81 9.94 11.15
N LEU A 56 -13.44 9.59 9.91
CA LEU A 56 -14.02 10.19 8.70
C LEU A 56 -15.53 9.91 8.58
N MET A 57 -15.99 8.72 8.97
CA MET A 57 -17.43 8.42 8.99
C MET A 57 -18.19 9.27 9.98
N ARG A 58 -17.60 9.64 11.12
CA ARG A 58 -18.23 10.52 12.12
C ARG A 58 -18.19 12.00 11.73
N SER A 59 -17.08 12.46 11.15
CA SER A 59 -16.89 13.89 10.83
C SER A 59 -17.53 14.32 9.53
N LEU A 60 -17.79 13.39 8.60
CA LEU A 60 -18.30 13.66 7.25
C LEU A 60 -19.68 13.04 7.04
N ALA A 61 -20.74 13.78 7.43
CA ALA A 61 -22.12 13.28 7.40
C ALA A 61 -22.62 12.78 6.02
N GLN A 62 -22.01 13.23 4.93
CA GLN A 62 -22.38 12.81 3.57
C GLN A 62 -21.63 11.54 3.10
N VAL A 63 -20.62 11.07 3.83
CA VAL A 63 -19.85 9.87 3.47
C VAL A 63 -20.63 8.63 3.86
N ARG A 64 -20.74 7.68 2.95
CA ARG A 64 -21.48 6.42 3.11
C ARG A 64 -20.57 5.25 3.44
N GLY A 65 -19.29 5.35 3.09
CA GLY A 65 -18.29 4.35 3.41
C GLY A 65 -16.87 4.84 3.21
N VAL A 66 -15.97 4.27 4.01
CA VAL A 66 -14.53 4.56 3.99
C VAL A 66 -13.75 3.25 4.09
N MET A 67 -12.73 3.11 3.25
CA MET A 67 -11.73 2.04 3.34
C MET A 67 -10.34 2.65 3.25
N VAL A 68 -9.44 2.31 4.17
CA VAL A 68 -8.09 2.86 4.22
C VAL A 68 -7.07 1.77 3.91
N LEU A 69 -6.34 1.92 2.81
CA LEU A 69 -5.22 1.07 2.42
C LEU A 69 -3.91 1.72 2.88
N ARG A 70 -3.16 1.01 3.71
CA ARG A 70 -1.82 1.43 4.16
C ARG A 70 -0.81 0.37 3.77
N THR A 71 0.29 0.83 3.18
CA THR A 71 1.44 0.00 2.83
C THR A 71 2.72 0.78 3.17
N CYS A 72 3.90 0.19 2.94
CA CYS A 72 5.17 0.90 3.13
C CYS A 72 5.38 2.09 2.18
N ASN A 73 4.65 2.14 1.06
CA ASN A 73 4.86 3.11 -0.01
C ASN A 73 3.58 3.86 -0.44
N ARG A 74 2.48 3.70 0.31
CA ARG A 74 1.24 4.48 0.09
C ARG A 74 0.30 4.48 1.28
N VAL A 75 -0.42 5.59 1.39
CA VAL A 75 -1.68 5.71 2.14
C VAL A 75 -2.76 6.12 1.15
N THR A 76 -3.79 5.30 1.01
CA THR A 76 -4.91 5.56 0.10
C THR A 76 -6.23 5.42 0.85
N ILE A 77 -7.06 6.43 0.74
CA ILE A 77 -8.38 6.50 1.36
C ILE A 77 -9.42 6.43 0.24
N TYR A 78 -10.20 5.36 0.24
CA TYR A 78 -11.32 5.16 -0.67
C TYR A 78 -12.60 5.56 0.05
N ILE A 79 -13.36 6.45 -0.57
CA ILE A 79 -14.58 7.02 0.03
C ILE A 79 -15.74 6.84 -0.95
N ASP A 80 -16.83 6.26 -0.44
CA ASP A 80 -18.12 6.28 -1.10
C ASP A 80 -18.89 7.53 -0.63
N ALA A 81 -19.09 8.47 -1.55
CA ALA A 81 -19.84 9.70 -1.30
C ALA A 81 -20.90 9.91 -2.39
N PRO A 82 -21.96 10.70 -2.14
CA PRO A 82 -22.94 11.01 -3.16
C PRO A 82 -22.32 11.85 -4.29
N ALA A 83 -22.89 11.74 -5.51
CA ALA A 83 -22.42 12.50 -6.67
C ALA A 83 -22.54 14.03 -6.50
N SER A 84 -23.29 14.48 -5.50
CA SER A 84 -23.43 15.91 -5.12
C SER A 84 -22.37 16.38 -4.14
N ALA A 85 -21.52 15.49 -3.63
CA ALA A 85 -20.42 15.87 -2.75
C ALA A 85 -19.43 16.78 -3.50
N ASP A 86 -19.07 17.91 -2.88
CA ASP A 86 -18.01 18.75 -3.41
C ASP A 86 -16.65 18.06 -3.22
N PRO A 87 -15.93 17.74 -4.31
CA PRO A 87 -14.65 17.05 -4.23
C PRO A 87 -13.59 17.85 -3.45
N HIS A 88 -13.57 19.18 -3.60
CA HIS A 88 -12.59 20.04 -2.92
C HIS A 88 -12.83 20.07 -1.42
N ALA A 89 -14.08 20.29 -1.02
CA ALA A 89 -14.46 20.26 0.39
C ALA A 89 -14.19 18.89 1.05
N LEU A 90 -14.44 17.79 0.29
CA LEU A 90 -14.14 16.44 0.76
C LEU A 90 -12.64 16.25 0.95
N LYS A 91 -11.82 16.67 -0.03
CA LYS A 91 -10.36 16.58 0.05
C LYS A 91 -9.84 17.35 1.27
N ASP A 92 -10.23 18.60 1.43
CA ASP A 92 -9.79 19.44 2.55
C ASP A 92 -10.15 18.84 3.92
N ALA A 93 -11.33 18.25 4.02
CA ALA A 93 -11.76 17.59 5.25
C ALA A 93 -10.94 16.33 5.54
N VAL A 94 -10.70 15.47 4.53
CA VAL A 94 -9.89 14.26 4.68
C VAL A 94 -8.45 14.59 5.05
N GLU A 95 -7.86 15.58 4.40
CA GLU A 95 -6.48 16.00 4.70
C GLU A 95 -6.35 16.56 6.13
N ARG A 96 -7.37 17.27 6.62
CA ARG A 96 -7.40 17.76 8.00
C ARG A 96 -7.47 16.63 9.02
N GLU A 97 -8.36 15.67 8.81
CA GLU A 97 -8.49 14.51 9.70
C GLU A 97 -7.24 13.64 9.68
N LEU A 98 -6.64 13.44 8.48
CA LEU A 98 -5.39 12.69 8.35
C LEU A 98 -4.23 13.40 9.05
N ALA A 99 -4.11 14.72 8.91
CA ALA A 99 -3.11 15.54 9.58
C ALA A 99 -3.19 15.39 11.10
N GLN A 100 -4.40 15.49 11.64
CA GLN A 100 -4.65 15.33 13.07
C GLN A 100 -4.32 13.90 13.55
N ALA A 101 -4.79 12.88 12.85
CA ALA A 101 -4.60 11.48 13.22
C ALA A 101 -3.15 11.00 13.09
N SER A 102 -2.36 11.60 12.20
CA SER A 102 -0.93 11.28 11.99
C SER A 102 0.01 12.23 12.75
N HIS A 103 -0.52 13.20 13.47
CA HIS A 103 0.27 14.27 14.12
C HIS A 103 1.21 15.01 13.15
N THR A 104 0.76 15.17 11.89
CA THR A 104 1.50 15.86 10.83
C THR A 104 0.92 17.26 10.63
N PRO A 105 1.74 18.32 10.43
CA PRO A 105 1.22 19.64 10.07
C PRO A 105 0.30 19.57 8.85
N ARG A 106 -0.80 20.34 8.86
CA ARG A 106 -1.81 20.27 7.77
C ARG A 106 -1.21 20.63 6.40
N GLU A 107 -0.29 21.60 6.38
CA GLU A 107 0.42 22.06 5.19
C GLU A 107 1.30 20.97 4.53
N ASP A 108 1.74 19.99 5.31
CA ASP A 108 2.57 18.87 4.85
C ASP A 108 1.71 17.70 4.32
N VAL A 109 0.40 17.72 4.56
CA VAL A 109 -0.50 16.68 4.05
C VAL A 109 -1.04 17.09 2.69
N GLN A 110 -0.53 16.47 1.65
CA GLN A 110 -0.94 16.69 0.26
C GLN A 110 -1.40 15.37 -0.35
N LEU A 111 -2.70 15.24 -0.62
CA LEU A 111 -3.29 14.05 -1.24
C LEU A 111 -3.62 14.31 -2.71
N ARG A 112 -3.24 13.39 -3.58
CA ARG A 112 -3.81 13.31 -4.92
C ARG A 112 -5.28 12.90 -4.77
N HIS A 113 -6.18 13.52 -5.49
CA HIS A 113 -7.59 13.22 -5.44
C HIS A 113 -8.15 12.87 -6.82
N LEU A 114 -8.71 11.68 -6.94
CA LEU A 114 -9.45 11.19 -8.10
C LEU A 114 -10.84 10.77 -7.65
N TRP A 115 -11.84 10.87 -8.55
CA TRP A 115 -13.20 10.45 -8.23
C TRP A 115 -13.97 9.95 -9.45
N GLY A 116 -15.08 9.28 -9.22
CA GLY A 116 -15.92 8.72 -10.27
C GLY A 116 -15.19 7.67 -11.09
N HIS A 117 -15.17 7.82 -12.41
CA HIS A 117 -14.49 6.89 -13.32
C HIS A 117 -12.99 6.79 -13.01
N ASP A 118 -12.30 7.91 -12.85
CA ASP A 118 -10.86 7.93 -12.60
C ASP A 118 -10.52 7.31 -11.23
N GLY A 119 -11.36 7.54 -10.22
CA GLY A 119 -11.23 6.89 -8.91
C GLY A 119 -11.40 5.37 -9.00
N LEU A 120 -12.36 4.88 -9.80
CA LEU A 120 -12.51 3.44 -10.03
C LEU A 120 -11.33 2.86 -10.80
N VAL A 121 -10.85 3.53 -11.85
CA VAL A 121 -9.66 3.09 -12.60
C VAL A 121 -8.46 2.96 -11.66
N ASP A 122 -8.22 3.94 -10.79
CA ASP A 122 -7.13 3.91 -9.81
C ASP A 122 -7.28 2.74 -8.81
N LEU A 123 -8.50 2.49 -8.31
CA LEU A 123 -8.78 1.34 -7.41
C LEU A 123 -8.41 0.01 -8.09
N PHE A 124 -8.82 -0.18 -9.35
CA PHE A 124 -8.53 -1.41 -10.10
C PHE A 124 -7.05 -1.54 -10.46
N ALA A 125 -6.41 -0.45 -10.88
CA ALA A 125 -4.98 -0.39 -11.18
C ALA A 125 -4.14 -0.69 -9.93
N THR A 126 -4.50 -0.09 -8.80
CA THR A 126 -3.85 -0.35 -7.50
C THR A 126 -4.02 -1.81 -7.09
N ALA A 127 -5.23 -2.36 -7.12
CA ALA A 127 -5.49 -3.76 -6.79
C ALA A 127 -4.73 -4.74 -7.70
N SER A 128 -4.47 -4.36 -8.95
CA SER A 128 -3.74 -5.15 -9.94
C SER A 128 -2.21 -4.97 -9.88
N GLY A 129 -1.71 -4.14 -8.95
CA GLY A 129 -0.28 -3.88 -8.80
C GLY A 129 0.33 -3.00 -9.90
N LEU A 130 -0.50 -2.36 -10.74
CA LEU A 130 -0.02 -1.48 -11.81
C LEU A 130 0.51 -0.14 -11.28
N GLU A 131 0.08 0.24 -10.08
CA GLU A 131 0.47 1.45 -9.38
C GLU A 131 1.50 1.18 -8.26
N SER A 132 2.04 -0.05 -8.18
CA SER A 132 3.06 -0.44 -7.22
C SER A 132 4.45 0.00 -7.66
N MET A 133 5.37 0.17 -6.69
CA MET A 133 6.78 0.49 -6.94
C MET A 133 7.43 -0.55 -7.88
N VAL A 134 7.06 -1.81 -7.71
CA VAL A 134 7.36 -2.89 -8.65
C VAL A 134 6.06 -3.30 -9.33
N ILE A 135 5.94 -2.99 -10.61
CA ILE A 135 4.72 -3.25 -11.38
C ILE A 135 4.43 -4.76 -11.38
N GLY A 136 3.18 -5.12 -11.07
CA GLY A 136 2.73 -6.50 -10.98
C GLY A 136 3.00 -7.17 -9.62
N GLU A 137 3.40 -6.42 -8.60
CA GLU A 137 3.55 -6.91 -7.24
C GLU A 137 2.24 -7.53 -6.72
N ARG A 138 2.29 -8.80 -6.34
CA ARG A 138 1.10 -9.55 -5.95
C ARG A 138 0.62 -9.26 -4.54
N GLU A 139 1.44 -8.65 -3.70
CA GLU A 139 1.13 -8.40 -2.29
C GLU A 139 0.02 -7.36 -2.12
N ILE A 140 -0.04 -6.36 -3.01
CA ILE A 140 -1.05 -5.28 -2.94
C ILE A 140 -2.49 -5.80 -2.96
N ALA A 141 -2.76 -6.86 -3.73
CA ALA A 141 -4.09 -7.49 -3.74
C ALA A 141 -4.46 -8.10 -2.38
N GLY A 142 -3.48 -8.65 -1.66
CA GLY A 142 -3.63 -9.13 -0.28
C GLY A 142 -3.87 -7.98 0.70
N GLN A 143 -3.14 -6.89 0.55
CA GLN A 143 -3.28 -5.69 1.37
C GLN A 143 -4.65 -5.03 1.17
N MET A 144 -5.13 -4.95 -0.08
CA MET A 144 -6.47 -4.45 -0.40
C MET A 144 -7.57 -5.27 0.27
N ARG A 145 -7.48 -6.62 0.24
CA ARG A 145 -8.45 -7.49 0.93
C ARG A 145 -8.41 -7.30 2.44
N ARG A 146 -7.23 -7.11 3.05
CA ARG A 146 -7.11 -6.81 4.48
C ARG A 146 -7.74 -5.45 4.80
N ALA A 147 -7.49 -4.41 4.01
CA ALA A 147 -8.11 -3.10 4.17
C ALA A 147 -9.63 -3.15 4.11
N ALA A 148 -10.19 -3.90 3.15
CA ALA A 148 -11.64 -4.09 3.04
C ALA A 148 -12.22 -4.85 4.25
N ARG A 149 -11.52 -5.87 4.76
CA ARG A 149 -11.92 -6.60 5.97
C ARG A 149 -11.93 -5.67 7.19
N THR A 150 -10.85 -4.93 7.43
CA THR A 150 -10.79 -3.96 8.53
C THR A 150 -11.93 -2.95 8.45
N ALA A 151 -12.17 -2.38 7.27
CA ALA A 151 -13.28 -1.44 7.08
C ALA A 151 -14.67 -2.08 7.34
N TRP A 152 -14.83 -3.38 7.04
CA TRP A 152 -16.05 -4.12 7.37
C TRP A 152 -16.18 -4.35 8.89
N GLU A 153 -15.11 -4.75 9.56
CA GLU A 153 -15.05 -4.97 11.02
C GLU A 153 -15.32 -3.67 11.78
N ASP A 154 -14.81 -2.54 11.28
CA ASP A 154 -15.02 -1.20 11.83
C ASP A 154 -16.42 -0.62 11.50
N GLY A 155 -17.23 -1.30 10.69
CA GLY A 155 -18.54 -0.80 10.23
C GLY A 155 -18.45 0.40 9.29
N THR A 156 -17.30 0.63 8.65
CA THR A 156 -17.08 1.76 7.73
C THR A 156 -17.20 1.38 6.25
N LEU A 157 -17.32 0.10 5.91
CA LEU A 157 -17.41 -0.37 4.52
C LEU A 157 -18.85 -0.29 4.00
N SER A 158 -19.12 0.59 3.02
CA SER A 158 -20.41 0.57 2.32
C SER A 158 -20.52 -0.63 1.37
N CYS A 159 -21.76 -1.04 1.06
CA CYS A 159 -22.02 -2.12 0.10
C CYS A 159 -21.37 -1.85 -1.28
N ASP A 160 -21.43 -0.60 -1.74
CA ASP A 160 -20.91 -0.23 -3.07
C ASP A 160 -19.38 -0.21 -3.09
N LEU A 161 -18.74 0.30 -2.04
CA LEU A 161 -17.29 0.26 -1.89
C LEU A 161 -16.77 -1.18 -1.73
N GLY A 162 -17.46 -2.01 -0.95
CA GLY A 162 -17.17 -3.44 -0.80
C GLY A 162 -17.22 -4.19 -2.12
N ARG A 163 -18.27 -3.99 -2.92
CA ARG A 163 -18.40 -4.57 -4.26
C ARG A 163 -17.30 -4.11 -5.22
N ALA A 164 -16.93 -2.81 -5.16
CA ALA A 164 -15.84 -2.28 -5.98
C ALA A 164 -14.50 -2.95 -5.63
N ALA A 165 -14.18 -3.07 -4.34
CA ALA A 165 -12.96 -3.72 -3.85
C ALA A 165 -12.92 -5.22 -4.22
N GLU A 166 -14.05 -5.91 -4.12
CA GLU A 166 -14.18 -7.33 -4.47
C GLU A 166 -13.99 -7.56 -5.98
N ARG A 167 -14.61 -6.74 -6.82
CA ARG A 167 -14.42 -6.78 -8.28
C ARG A 167 -13.00 -6.43 -8.68
N ALA A 168 -12.38 -5.42 -8.07
CA ALA A 168 -10.99 -5.08 -8.29
C ALA A 168 -10.05 -6.25 -7.95
N SER A 169 -10.29 -6.93 -6.83
CA SER A 169 -9.55 -8.14 -6.44
C SER A 169 -9.75 -9.31 -7.42
N ALA A 170 -10.95 -9.48 -7.96
CA ALA A 170 -11.23 -10.50 -8.98
C ALA A 170 -10.52 -10.16 -10.31
N THR A 171 -10.59 -8.90 -10.74
CA THR A 171 -9.92 -8.40 -11.95
C THR A 171 -8.40 -8.51 -11.83
N SER A 172 -7.82 -8.22 -10.68
CA SER A 172 -6.39 -8.39 -10.41
C SER A 172 -5.91 -9.81 -10.71
N ARG A 173 -6.69 -10.84 -10.32
CA ARG A 173 -6.35 -12.25 -10.65
C ARG A 173 -6.41 -12.51 -12.15
N ARG A 174 -7.41 -11.97 -12.85
CA ARG A 174 -7.52 -12.11 -14.31
C ARG A 174 -6.39 -11.41 -15.03
N VAL A 175 -6.06 -10.17 -14.66
CA VAL A 175 -4.92 -9.44 -15.21
C VAL A 175 -3.64 -10.26 -15.03
N ALA A 176 -3.40 -10.82 -13.84
CA ALA A 176 -2.22 -11.64 -13.56
C ALA A 176 -2.15 -12.91 -14.42
N THR A 177 -3.29 -13.54 -14.76
CA THR A 177 -3.33 -14.78 -15.55
C THR A 177 -3.41 -14.55 -17.05
N GLU A 178 -4.10 -13.49 -17.51
CA GLU A 178 -4.33 -13.20 -18.93
C GLU A 178 -3.20 -12.35 -19.54
N THR A 179 -2.36 -11.75 -18.72
CA THR A 179 -1.17 -10.99 -19.15
C THR A 179 0.09 -11.62 -18.56
N GLY A 180 1.26 -11.38 -19.16
CA GLY A 180 2.54 -11.83 -18.59
C GLY A 180 2.92 -11.16 -17.24
N LEU A 181 2.03 -10.34 -16.67
CA LEU A 181 2.32 -9.54 -15.48
C LEU A 181 2.64 -10.40 -14.25
N ALA A 182 1.97 -11.55 -14.09
CA ALA A 182 2.26 -12.46 -12.97
C ALA A 182 3.67 -13.09 -13.03
N GLY A 183 4.20 -13.27 -14.24
CA GLY A 183 5.56 -13.79 -14.45
C GLY A 183 6.62 -12.68 -14.48
N ALA A 184 6.21 -11.45 -14.82
CA ALA A 184 7.07 -10.27 -14.85
C ALA A 184 7.17 -9.56 -13.49
N GLY A 185 6.19 -9.79 -12.59
CA GLY A 185 6.10 -9.15 -11.28
C GLY A 185 7.15 -9.71 -10.32
N ARG A 186 8.35 -9.13 -10.35
CA ARG A 186 9.34 -9.35 -9.31
C ARG A 186 8.84 -8.67 -8.03
N SER A 187 8.96 -9.34 -6.88
CA SER A 187 8.64 -8.67 -5.61
C SER A 187 9.66 -7.54 -5.35
N VAL A 188 9.26 -6.51 -4.60
CA VAL A 188 10.20 -5.47 -4.12
C VAL A 188 11.42 -6.10 -3.46
N VAL A 189 11.21 -7.20 -2.74
CA VAL A 189 12.28 -8.01 -2.12
C VAL A 189 13.24 -8.55 -3.18
N ALA A 190 12.73 -9.17 -4.24
CA ALA A 190 13.59 -9.75 -5.28
C ALA A 190 14.41 -8.67 -6.01
N VAL A 191 13.81 -7.51 -6.28
CA VAL A 191 14.53 -6.36 -6.87
C VAL A 191 15.60 -5.85 -5.90
N GLY A 192 15.27 -5.70 -4.61
CA GLY A 192 16.24 -5.26 -3.59
C GLY A 192 17.40 -6.23 -3.45
N LEU A 193 17.14 -7.55 -3.43
CA LEU A 193 18.17 -8.56 -3.35
C LEU A 193 19.07 -8.60 -4.59
N ASP A 194 18.51 -8.41 -5.79
CA ASP A 194 19.33 -8.29 -7.01
C ASP A 194 20.23 -7.06 -7.00
N MET A 195 19.72 -5.92 -6.47
CA MET A 195 20.56 -4.72 -6.31
C MET A 195 21.67 -4.96 -5.29
N ALA A 196 21.38 -5.63 -4.18
CA ALA A 196 22.36 -6.00 -3.16
C ALA A 196 23.41 -6.96 -3.71
N ALA A 197 23.01 -7.95 -4.52
CA ALA A 197 23.93 -8.92 -5.14
C ALA A 197 25.04 -8.29 -6.00
N ALA A 198 24.82 -7.08 -6.51
CA ALA A 198 25.86 -6.32 -7.23
C ALA A 198 27.03 -5.87 -6.34
N HIS A 199 26.84 -5.87 -5.02
CA HIS A 199 27.80 -5.37 -4.02
C HIS A 199 28.27 -6.45 -3.04
N LEU A 200 27.64 -7.64 -3.07
CA LEU A 200 27.91 -8.77 -2.19
C LEU A 200 28.60 -9.90 -2.96
N GLY A 201 29.17 -10.85 -2.21
CA GLY A 201 29.60 -12.14 -2.75
C GLY A 201 28.43 -13.10 -3.04
N PRO A 202 28.72 -14.38 -3.31
CA PRO A 202 27.67 -15.39 -3.46
C PRO A 202 26.77 -15.45 -2.22
N TRP A 203 25.46 -15.59 -2.42
CA TRP A 203 24.49 -15.63 -1.32
C TRP A 203 24.73 -16.78 -0.32
N GLU A 204 25.31 -17.89 -0.78
CA GLU A 204 25.71 -19.04 0.04
C GLU A 204 26.78 -18.70 1.10
N ASP A 205 27.63 -17.70 0.82
CA ASP A 205 28.68 -17.22 1.71
C ASP A 205 28.29 -15.92 2.47
N THR A 206 27.11 -15.36 2.16
CA THR A 206 26.66 -14.07 2.71
C THR A 206 25.87 -14.27 4.02
N ARG A 207 26.22 -13.48 5.04
CA ARG A 207 25.54 -13.46 6.33
C ARG A 207 24.49 -12.35 6.37
N VAL A 208 23.23 -12.74 6.44
CA VAL A 208 22.11 -11.84 6.31
C VAL A 208 21.40 -11.62 7.64
N LEU A 209 21.28 -10.36 8.06
CA LEU A 209 20.45 -9.96 9.20
C LEU A 209 19.20 -9.21 8.69
N ILE A 210 18.03 -9.81 8.92
CA ILE A 210 16.74 -9.17 8.66
C ILE A 210 16.31 -8.37 9.89
N VAL A 211 16.13 -7.07 9.74
CA VAL A 211 15.63 -6.20 10.83
C VAL A 211 14.13 -5.97 10.64
N GLY A 212 13.33 -6.65 11.49
CA GLY A 212 11.87 -6.60 11.46
C GLY A 212 11.22 -7.94 11.11
N THR A 213 9.96 -8.12 11.56
CA THR A 213 9.13 -9.31 11.32
C THR A 213 7.83 -8.93 10.62
N GLY A 214 7.86 -7.84 9.85
CA GLY A 214 6.70 -7.33 9.11
C GLY A 214 6.36 -8.16 7.87
N ALA A 215 5.47 -7.61 7.03
CA ALA A 215 4.90 -8.29 5.87
C ALA A 215 5.96 -8.84 4.89
N TYR A 216 7.04 -8.11 4.68
CA TYR A 216 8.10 -8.52 3.75
C TYR A 216 9.09 -9.53 4.32
N ALA A 217 9.23 -9.63 5.65
CA ALA A 217 10.26 -10.50 6.26
C ALA A 217 10.13 -11.96 5.82
N GLY A 218 8.91 -12.50 5.75
CA GLY A 218 8.67 -13.87 5.28
C GLY A 218 9.04 -14.07 3.81
N ALA A 219 8.69 -13.10 2.96
CA ALA A 219 9.05 -13.12 1.54
C ALA A 219 10.58 -13.02 1.34
N THR A 220 11.24 -12.19 2.16
CA THR A 220 12.71 -12.03 2.16
C THR A 220 13.40 -13.35 2.51
N VAL A 221 12.97 -14.02 3.57
CA VAL A 221 13.50 -15.35 3.95
C VAL A 221 13.35 -16.34 2.80
N SER A 222 12.14 -16.43 2.22
CA SER A 222 11.90 -17.36 1.10
C SER A 222 12.76 -17.03 -0.13
N ALA A 223 12.95 -15.75 -0.44
CA ALA A 223 13.78 -15.33 -1.56
C ALA A 223 15.27 -15.59 -1.32
N LEU A 224 15.78 -15.34 -0.11
CA LEU A 224 17.15 -15.61 0.29
C LEU A 224 17.47 -17.11 0.21
N HIS A 225 16.58 -17.97 0.73
CA HIS A 225 16.73 -19.43 0.59
C HIS A 225 16.75 -19.88 -0.87
N ALA A 226 15.90 -19.28 -1.72
CA ALA A 226 15.89 -19.59 -3.15
C ALA A 226 17.18 -19.14 -3.86
N LEU A 227 17.89 -18.15 -3.32
CA LEU A 227 19.20 -17.68 -3.79
C LEU A 227 20.39 -18.46 -3.17
N GLY A 228 20.11 -19.41 -2.27
CA GLY A 228 21.14 -20.24 -1.63
C GLY A 228 21.68 -19.71 -0.31
N ALA A 229 21.18 -18.58 0.21
CA ALA A 229 21.64 -18.05 1.49
C ALA A 229 21.30 -19.01 2.65
N SER A 230 22.31 -19.43 3.40
CA SER A 230 22.21 -20.38 4.52
C SER A 230 22.35 -19.69 5.88
N ASP A 231 23.09 -18.60 5.97
CA ASP A 231 23.29 -17.83 7.22
C ASP A 231 22.36 -16.62 7.25
N VAL A 232 21.09 -16.88 7.57
CA VAL A 232 20.06 -15.87 7.70
C VAL A 232 19.58 -15.79 9.14
N SER A 233 19.54 -14.58 9.70
CA SER A 233 19.00 -14.33 11.03
C SER A 233 18.01 -13.15 11.01
N VAL A 234 17.17 -13.07 12.05
CA VAL A 234 16.18 -12.00 12.18
C VAL A 234 16.25 -11.33 13.55
N TYR A 235 16.14 -10.02 13.57
CA TYR A 235 15.93 -9.20 14.76
C TYR A 235 14.58 -8.51 14.71
N SER A 236 13.95 -8.25 15.86
CA SER A 236 12.71 -7.48 15.95
C SER A 236 12.66 -6.69 17.26
N THR A 237 12.42 -5.38 17.14
CA THR A 237 12.22 -4.49 18.30
C THR A 237 10.99 -4.86 19.14
N SER A 238 9.99 -5.53 18.54
CA SER A 238 8.78 -6.01 19.23
C SER A 238 8.95 -7.35 19.93
N GLY A 239 10.16 -7.94 19.97
CA GLY A 239 10.44 -9.23 20.61
C GLY A 239 9.96 -10.47 19.85
N ARG A 240 9.37 -10.32 18.65
CA ARG A 240 8.80 -11.42 17.86
C ARG A 240 9.82 -12.20 17.02
N ALA A 241 11.13 -11.85 17.08
CA ALA A 241 12.15 -12.46 16.24
C ALA A 241 12.22 -13.99 16.43
N ARG A 242 12.22 -14.48 17.68
CA ARG A 242 12.28 -15.91 17.98
C ARG A 242 11.10 -16.70 17.41
N GLU A 243 9.90 -16.21 17.65
CA GLU A 243 8.66 -16.83 17.10
C GLU A 243 8.66 -16.82 15.57
N PHE A 244 9.06 -15.70 14.98
CA PHE A 244 9.15 -15.58 13.52
C PHE A 244 10.16 -16.55 12.91
N ALA A 245 11.31 -16.78 13.54
CA ALA A 245 12.35 -17.70 13.08
C ALA A 245 11.91 -19.18 13.14
N GLN A 246 11.02 -19.52 14.10
CA GLN A 246 10.52 -20.89 14.26
C GLN A 246 9.86 -21.40 12.98
N GLY A 247 10.29 -22.57 12.51
CA GLY A 247 9.77 -23.22 11.31
C GLY A 247 10.21 -22.58 9.97
N ARG A 248 11.13 -21.59 10.00
CA ARG A 248 11.67 -20.96 8.78
C ARG A 248 13.12 -21.30 8.48
N GLY A 249 13.78 -22.09 9.33
CA GLY A 249 15.16 -22.51 9.14
C GLY A 249 16.17 -21.36 9.25
N ILE A 250 15.86 -20.30 10.02
CA ILE A 250 16.73 -19.13 10.22
C ILE A 250 17.04 -18.92 11.70
N GLY A 251 18.14 -18.20 11.97
CA GLY A 251 18.50 -17.74 13.30
C GLY A 251 17.63 -16.56 13.79
N TRP A 252 17.74 -16.25 15.08
CA TRP A 252 17.18 -15.03 15.64
C TRP A 252 18.22 -14.33 16.53
N VAL A 253 18.13 -13.01 16.61
CA VAL A 253 19.07 -12.16 17.37
C VAL A 253 18.31 -11.48 18.50
N SER A 254 18.89 -11.50 19.71
CA SER A 254 18.37 -10.74 20.85
C SER A 254 18.75 -9.26 20.76
N ALA A 255 18.10 -8.40 21.55
CA ALA A 255 18.48 -6.98 21.61
C ALA A 255 19.92 -6.77 22.13
N ALA A 256 20.39 -7.65 23.02
CA ALA A 256 21.76 -7.59 23.56
C ALA A 256 22.82 -7.96 22.51
N ASP A 257 22.48 -8.87 21.60
CA ASP A 257 23.39 -9.39 20.57
C ASP A 257 23.35 -8.59 19.27
N LEU A 258 22.42 -7.64 19.14
CA LEU A 258 22.22 -6.86 17.91
C LEU A 258 23.49 -6.13 17.43
N PRO A 259 24.27 -5.42 18.28
CA PRO A 259 25.49 -4.75 17.82
C PRO A 259 26.47 -5.73 17.18
N SER A 260 26.73 -6.86 17.84
CA SER A 260 27.62 -7.90 17.31
C SER A 260 27.07 -8.58 16.05
N ALA A 261 25.75 -8.71 15.93
CA ALA A 261 25.14 -9.27 14.74
C ALA A 261 25.28 -8.32 13.54
N LEU A 262 25.09 -7.00 13.75
CA LEU A 262 25.31 -5.99 12.71
C LEU A 262 26.76 -5.96 12.22
N GLU A 263 27.74 -6.05 13.11
CA GLU A 263 29.17 -6.08 12.75
C GLU A 263 29.56 -7.32 11.93
N ARG A 264 28.85 -8.43 12.12
CA ARG A 264 29.11 -9.68 11.41
C ARG A 264 28.33 -9.88 10.12
N SER A 265 27.31 -9.06 9.90
CA SER A 265 26.49 -9.13 8.68
C SER A 265 27.15 -8.39 7.52
N ASP A 266 26.91 -8.88 6.33
CA ASP A 266 27.51 -8.35 5.09
C ASP A 266 26.59 -7.29 4.40
#